data_dbb2388f9f271fc36964d9165c156558
#
_entry.id   dbb2388f9f271fc36964d9165c156558
#
_cell.length_a   1.000
_cell.length_b   1.000
_cell.length_c   1.000
_cell.angle_alpha   90.00
_cell.angle_beta   90.00
_cell.angle_gamma   90.00
#
_symmetry.space_group_name_H-M   'P 1'
#
loop_
_entity.id
_entity.type
_entity.pdbx_description
1 polymer ?
#
loop_
_entity_poly.entity_id
_entity_poly.type
_entity_poly.pdbx_seq_one_letter_code
_entity_poly.pdbx_strand_id
1 'polypeptide(L)'
;YAKAARKVVNDGHDTIKLDPFLEMIPYHTTYIDGRISKKGENQGYDIVSAVRESVGDDIDILIDAHGNFDLPTSVRLSNRLYEDSNIGWFEEPLPPESFQALENFRNQTFSPVCVGERLFTRWDFQHVLENNLADYIMPDVTWTGGISEMRKIANLAELYYIPISPHNAQGAGQILAGAHIGMHVPNFYKLEHCIAFITGYNEFLKEPINFV
;
A
#
# COMPACT_ATOMS: atom_id res chain seq x y z
N TYR A 1 -8.50 -10.75 -12.02
CA TYR A 1 -8.40 -9.41 -11.44
C TYR A 1 -9.61 -8.55 -11.80
N ALA A 2 -9.91 -8.21 -13.05
CA ALA A 2 -11.02 -7.33 -13.46
C ALA A 2 -12.40 -7.75 -12.91
N LYS A 3 -12.73 -9.04 -12.89
CA LYS A 3 -13.98 -9.54 -12.29
C LYS A 3 -14.02 -9.33 -10.77
N ALA A 4 -12.90 -9.55 -10.09
CA ALA A 4 -12.79 -9.33 -8.64
C ALA A 4 -12.92 -7.83 -8.32
N ALA A 5 -12.25 -6.98 -9.10
CA ALA A 5 -12.31 -5.54 -8.98
C ALA A 5 -13.74 -5.00 -9.10
N ARG A 6 -14.49 -5.42 -10.13
CA ARG A 6 -15.91 -5.05 -10.27
C ARG A 6 -16.75 -5.49 -9.09
N LYS A 7 -16.47 -6.68 -8.53
CA LYS A 7 -17.20 -7.14 -7.34
C LYS A 7 -16.95 -6.21 -6.16
N VAL A 8 -15.70 -5.84 -5.91
CA VAL A 8 -15.31 -4.92 -4.82
C VAL A 8 -16.04 -3.58 -4.94
N VAL A 9 -16.07 -2.99 -6.14
CA VAL A 9 -16.80 -1.74 -6.40
C VAL A 9 -18.32 -1.91 -6.19
N ASN A 10 -18.88 -3.02 -6.64
CA ASN A 10 -20.30 -3.31 -6.42
C ASN A 10 -20.65 -3.55 -4.94
N ASP A 11 -19.67 -3.98 -4.14
CA ASP A 11 -19.81 -4.13 -2.70
C ASP A 11 -19.67 -2.78 -1.95
N GLY A 12 -19.48 -1.65 -2.68
CA GLY A 12 -19.48 -0.28 -2.15
C GLY A 12 -18.09 0.34 -1.92
N HIS A 13 -17.00 -0.32 -2.33
CA HIS A 13 -15.66 0.25 -2.20
C HIS A 13 -15.32 1.20 -3.35
N ASP A 14 -14.60 2.26 -3.03
CA ASP A 14 -14.11 3.29 -3.97
C ASP A 14 -12.62 3.14 -4.32
N THR A 15 -11.97 2.14 -3.74
CA THR A 15 -10.52 1.94 -3.84
C THR A 15 -10.18 0.46 -3.89
N ILE A 16 -9.21 0.12 -4.72
CA ILE A 16 -8.70 -1.24 -4.87
C ILE A 16 -7.18 -1.21 -4.74
N LYS A 17 -6.62 -2.03 -3.85
CA LYS A 17 -5.17 -2.28 -3.77
C LYS A 17 -4.86 -3.68 -4.30
N LEU A 18 -3.83 -3.81 -5.11
CA LEU A 18 -3.38 -5.10 -5.65
C LEU A 18 -1.87 -5.11 -5.90
N ASP A 19 -1.28 -6.30 -5.83
CA ASP A 19 0.03 -6.60 -6.39
C ASP A 19 -0.17 -7.32 -7.75
N PRO A 20 0.06 -6.63 -8.88
CA PRO A 20 -0.10 -7.24 -10.20
C PRO A 20 1.09 -8.12 -10.58
N PHE A 21 2.15 -8.15 -9.77
CA PHE A 21 3.42 -8.83 -10.03
C PHE A 21 3.62 -10.08 -9.17
N LEU A 22 2.78 -10.31 -8.17
CA LEU A 22 2.94 -11.35 -7.15
C LEU A 22 3.07 -12.76 -7.75
N GLU A 23 2.30 -13.07 -8.79
CA GLU A 23 2.35 -14.38 -9.45
C GLU A 23 3.60 -14.58 -10.33
N MET A 24 4.34 -13.50 -10.61
CA MET A 24 5.46 -13.48 -11.55
C MET A 24 6.81 -13.42 -10.84
N ILE A 25 6.78 -13.13 -9.55
CA ILE A 25 7.96 -13.11 -8.69
C ILE A 25 7.91 -14.38 -7.86
N PRO A 26 8.92 -15.25 -7.93
CA PRO A 26 8.98 -16.41 -7.05
C PRO A 26 8.89 -15.95 -5.60
N TYR A 27 7.96 -16.48 -4.86
CA TYR A 27 7.59 -16.08 -3.49
C TYR A 27 8.74 -16.10 -2.46
N HIS A 28 9.90 -16.60 -2.84
CA HIS A 28 11.09 -16.74 -2.00
C HIS A 28 12.36 -16.19 -2.65
N THR A 29 12.25 -15.39 -3.71
CA THR A 29 13.42 -14.67 -4.20
C THR A 29 13.82 -13.65 -3.16
N THR A 30 15.04 -13.74 -2.75
CA THR A 30 15.66 -12.68 -1.99
C THR A 30 15.61 -11.40 -2.82
N TYR A 31 15.38 -10.26 -2.20
CA TYR A 31 15.35 -8.93 -2.83
C TYR A 31 16.56 -8.61 -3.73
N ILE A 32 17.61 -9.43 -3.66
CA ILE A 32 18.80 -9.35 -4.53
C ILE A 32 18.45 -9.57 -6.00
N ASP A 33 17.41 -10.33 -6.31
CA ASP A 33 17.01 -10.58 -7.70
C ASP A 33 16.20 -9.42 -8.32
N GLY A 34 15.61 -8.56 -7.54
CA GLY A 34 14.96 -7.26 -7.80
C GLY A 34 14.41 -6.95 -9.19
N ARG A 35 14.43 -7.92 -10.10
CA ARG A 35 14.14 -7.78 -11.52
C ARG A 35 12.93 -8.59 -11.92
N ILE A 36 12.23 -8.08 -12.93
CA ILE A 36 11.13 -8.79 -13.56
C ILE A 36 11.43 -9.02 -15.04
N SER A 37 10.99 -10.15 -15.59
CA SER A 37 11.09 -10.38 -17.02
C SER A 37 10.16 -9.45 -17.80
N LYS A 38 10.50 -9.14 -19.07
CA LYS A 38 9.62 -8.35 -19.94
C LYS A 38 8.21 -8.95 -20.07
N LYS A 39 8.10 -10.26 -20.05
CA LYS A 39 6.81 -10.95 -20.06
C LYS A 39 6.03 -10.68 -18.78
N GLY A 40 6.66 -10.80 -17.61
CA GLY A 40 6.04 -10.51 -16.32
C GLY A 40 5.65 -9.03 -16.18
N GLU A 41 6.53 -8.13 -16.62
CA GLU A 41 6.26 -6.69 -16.65
C GLU A 41 5.01 -6.38 -17.49
N ASN A 42 4.95 -6.88 -18.75
CA ASN A 42 3.79 -6.67 -19.61
C ASN A 42 2.51 -7.28 -19.02
N GLN A 43 2.57 -8.47 -18.44
CA GLN A 43 1.42 -9.10 -17.80
C GLN A 43 0.92 -8.27 -16.59
N GLY A 44 1.82 -7.67 -15.80
CA GLY A 44 1.44 -6.77 -14.73
C GLY A 44 0.69 -5.53 -15.25
N TYR A 45 1.18 -4.93 -16.33
CA TYR A 45 0.49 -3.81 -16.98
C TYR A 45 -0.87 -4.21 -17.55
N ASP A 46 -0.97 -5.36 -18.23
CA ASP A 46 -2.24 -5.86 -18.77
C ASP A 46 -3.27 -6.10 -17.65
N ILE A 47 -2.84 -6.58 -16.48
CA ILE A 47 -3.70 -6.75 -15.31
C ILE A 47 -4.25 -5.41 -14.83
N VAL A 48 -3.40 -4.41 -14.63
CA VAL A 48 -3.81 -3.10 -14.11
C VAL A 48 -4.70 -2.37 -15.13
N SER A 49 -4.35 -2.41 -16.42
CA SER A 49 -5.17 -1.86 -17.49
C SER A 49 -6.55 -2.50 -17.52
N ALA A 50 -6.65 -3.83 -17.46
CA ALA A 50 -7.92 -4.55 -17.41
C ALA A 50 -8.75 -4.23 -16.15
N VAL A 51 -8.10 -3.98 -15.01
CA VAL A 51 -8.78 -3.49 -13.80
C VAL A 51 -9.32 -2.09 -14.05
N ARG A 52 -8.50 -1.14 -14.53
CA ARG A 52 -8.92 0.23 -14.84
C ARG A 52 -10.10 0.28 -15.82
N GLU A 53 -10.02 -0.44 -16.91
CA GLU A 53 -11.11 -0.56 -17.90
C GLU A 53 -12.39 -1.13 -17.27
N SER A 54 -12.27 -2.01 -16.29
CA SER A 54 -13.40 -2.68 -15.66
C SER A 54 -14.14 -1.84 -14.62
N VAL A 55 -13.45 -0.88 -13.97
CA VAL A 55 -13.99 -0.10 -12.84
C VAL A 55 -14.18 1.38 -13.15
N GLY A 56 -13.60 1.88 -14.26
CA GLY A 56 -13.69 3.29 -14.66
C GLY A 56 -12.70 4.18 -13.91
N ASP A 57 -12.76 5.49 -14.19
CA ASP A 57 -11.77 6.47 -13.72
C ASP A 57 -12.02 6.98 -12.30
N ASP A 58 -13.23 6.79 -11.78
CA ASP A 58 -13.62 7.27 -10.44
C ASP A 58 -13.12 6.39 -9.29
N ILE A 59 -12.54 5.22 -9.60
CA ILE A 59 -12.04 4.26 -8.61
C ILE A 59 -10.53 4.40 -8.48
N ASP A 60 -10.05 4.57 -7.24
CA ASP A 60 -8.62 4.57 -6.96
C ASP A 60 -8.02 3.17 -7.12
N ILE A 61 -6.96 3.05 -7.90
CA ILE A 61 -6.17 1.82 -8.03
C ILE A 61 -4.82 2.05 -7.37
N LEU A 62 -4.52 1.28 -6.35
CA LEU A 62 -3.30 1.35 -5.56
C LEU A 62 -2.45 0.12 -5.85
N ILE A 63 -1.17 0.32 -6.12
CA ILE A 63 -0.26 -0.77 -6.47
C ILE A 63 0.70 -1.02 -5.33
N ASP A 64 0.77 -2.27 -4.89
CA ASP A 64 1.71 -2.73 -3.90
C ASP A 64 2.82 -3.56 -4.55
N ALA A 65 4.06 -3.09 -4.46
CA ALA A 65 5.24 -3.76 -5.02
C ALA A 65 5.96 -4.63 -3.98
N HIS A 66 5.53 -4.60 -2.70
CA HIS A 66 6.09 -5.41 -1.61
C HIS A 66 7.62 -5.34 -1.48
N GLY A 67 8.26 -4.26 -1.93
CA GLY A 67 9.72 -4.11 -1.89
C GLY A 67 10.50 -5.16 -2.69
N ASN A 68 9.90 -5.72 -3.72
CA ASN A 68 10.48 -6.84 -4.47
C ASN A 68 11.46 -6.42 -5.59
N PHE A 69 11.56 -5.12 -5.89
CA PHE A 69 12.28 -4.65 -7.07
C PHE A 69 13.56 -3.88 -6.75
N ASP A 70 14.50 -3.90 -7.70
CA ASP A 70 15.63 -2.97 -7.70
C ASP A 70 15.17 -1.56 -8.16
N LEU A 71 16.00 -0.55 -7.90
CA LEU A 71 15.69 0.84 -8.19
C LEU A 71 15.28 1.09 -9.66
N PRO A 72 16.05 0.66 -10.68
CA PRO A 72 15.67 0.94 -12.07
C PRO A 72 14.40 0.22 -12.51
N THR A 73 14.11 -0.94 -11.94
CA THR A 73 12.86 -1.68 -12.19
C THR A 73 11.67 -0.96 -11.56
N SER A 74 11.76 -0.59 -10.29
CA SER A 74 10.70 0.15 -9.59
C SER A 74 10.36 1.47 -10.27
N VAL A 75 11.36 2.26 -10.64
CA VAL A 75 11.15 3.54 -11.35
C VAL A 75 10.40 3.33 -12.66
N ARG A 76 10.80 2.33 -13.44
CA ARG A 76 10.15 2.01 -14.72
C ARG A 76 8.70 1.54 -14.54
N LEU A 77 8.46 0.65 -13.57
CA LEU A 77 7.12 0.10 -13.29
C LEU A 77 6.19 1.20 -12.79
N SER A 78 6.61 1.97 -11.80
CA SER A 78 5.77 3.01 -11.19
C SER A 78 5.38 4.09 -12.20
N ASN A 79 6.34 4.59 -12.98
CA ASN A 79 6.07 5.64 -13.95
C ASN A 79 5.11 5.18 -15.05
N ARG A 80 5.34 3.99 -15.61
CA ARG A 80 4.46 3.46 -16.64
C ARG A 80 3.04 3.19 -16.13
N LEU A 81 2.90 2.61 -14.95
CA LEU A 81 1.57 2.36 -14.36
C LEU A 81 0.82 3.66 -14.06
N TYR A 82 1.55 4.69 -13.62
CA TYR A 82 0.97 6.00 -13.39
C TYR A 82 0.51 6.66 -14.70
N GLU A 83 1.35 6.64 -15.73
CA GLU A 83 1.03 7.22 -17.05
C GLU A 83 -0.11 6.47 -17.76
N ASP A 84 -0.07 5.13 -17.77
CA ASP A 84 -0.99 4.31 -18.56
C ASP A 84 -2.34 4.05 -17.84
N SER A 85 -2.34 4.02 -16.49
CA SER A 85 -3.49 3.56 -15.70
C SER A 85 -3.90 4.50 -14.57
N ASN A 86 -3.26 5.66 -14.43
CA ASN A 86 -3.55 6.65 -13.39
C ASN A 86 -3.69 6.03 -11.99
N ILE A 87 -2.66 5.31 -11.54
CA ILE A 87 -2.65 4.70 -10.21
C ILE A 87 -2.58 5.77 -9.12
N GLY A 88 -3.24 5.54 -7.98
CA GLY A 88 -3.26 6.47 -6.85
C GLY A 88 -1.96 6.50 -6.07
N TRP A 89 -1.26 5.36 -5.96
CA TRP A 89 0.12 5.29 -5.46
C TRP A 89 0.85 4.01 -5.92
N PHE A 90 2.17 4.04 -5.79
CA PHE A 90 3.06 2.89 -5.88
C PHE A 90 3.66 2.64 -4.48
N GLU A 91 3.24 1.54 -3.84
CA GLU A 91 3.57 1.20 -2.46
C GLU A 91 4.80 0.32 -2.40
N GLU A 92 5.59 0.49 -1.32
CA GLU A 92 6.79 -0.27 -1.02
C GLU A 92 7.67 -0.51 -2.27
N PRO A 93 8.13 0.57 -2.93
CA PRO A 93 8.84 0.48 -4.21
C PRO A 93 10.13 -0.32 -4.14
N LEU A 94 10.77 -0.32 -2.96
CA LEU A 94 12.09 -0.91 -2.71
C LEU A 94 12.10 -1.61 -1.36
N PRO A 95 13.07 -2.52 -1.11
CA PRO A 95 13.34 -3.01 0.24
C PRO A 95 13.56 -1.85 1.22
N PRO A 96 13.04 -1.93 2.46
CA PRO A 96 12.98 -0.78 3.38
C PRO A 96 14.32 -0.40 4.03
N GLU A 97 15.38 -1.20 3.85
CA GLU A 97 16.66 -1.04 4.56
C GLU A 97 17.46 0.18 4.12
N SER A 98 17.09 0.83 3.01
CA SER A 98 17.85 1.96 2.48
C SER A 98 16.97 3.17 2.16
N PHE A 99 16.92 4.12 3.08
CA PHE A 99 16.26 5.40 2.83
C PHE A 99 16.92 6.20 1.70
N GLN A 100 18.24 6.04 1.49
CA GLN A 100 18.92 6.67 0.35
C GLN A 100 18.44 6.10 -0.99
N ALA A 101 18.15 4.80 -1.07
CA ALA A 101 17.57 4.21 -2.26
C ALA A 101 16.13 4.70 -2.49
N LEU A 102 15.35 4.86 -1.41
CA LEU A 102 14.01 5.42 -1.46
C LEU A 102 14.03 6.89 -1.94
N GLU A 103 14.98 7.69 -1.47
CA GLU A 103 15.19 9.07 -1.95
C GLU A 103 15.52 9.09 -3.45
N ASN A 104 16.41 8.20 -3.89
CA ASN A 104 16.75 8.07 -5.31
C ASN A 104 15.53 7.64 -6.16
N PHE A 105 14.67 6.79 -5.63
CA PHE A 105 13.41 6.44 -6.28
C PHE A 105 12.47 7.64 -6.34
N ARG A 106 12.27 8.33 -5.21
CA ARG A 106 11.41 9.52 -5.11
C ARG A 106 11.76 10.59 -6.12
N ASN A 107 13.05 10.80 -6.36
CA ASN A 107 13.55 11.78 -7.32
C ASN A 107 13.38 11.41 -8.79
N GLN A 108 12.97 10.15 -9.09
CA GLN A 108 12.84 9.63 -10.46
C GLN A 108 11.42 9.16 -10.80
N THR A 109 10.54 9.03 -9.80
CA THR A 109 9.15 8.63 -10.03
C THR A 109 8.23 9.84 -10.19
N PHE A 110 7.22 9.69 -11.05
CA PHE A 110 6.08 10.62 -11.17
C PHE A 110 4.86 10.15 -10.38
N SER A 111 4.82 8.86 -10.04
CA SER A 111 3.75 8.29 -9.26
C SER A 111 3.82 8.76 -7.80
N PRO A 112 2.69 8.99 -7.14
CA PRO A 112 2.66 9.11 -5.68
C PRO A 112 3.25 7.86 -5.02
N VAL A 113 3.95 8.05 -3.91
CA VAL A 113 4.69 7.01 -3.19
C VAL A 113 4.02 6.75 -1.85
N CYS A 114 3.80 5.47 -1.53
CA CYS A 114 3.35 5.03 -0.21
C CYS A 114 4.37 4.08 0.41
N VAL A 115 4.70 4.26 1.69
CA VAL A 115 5.57 3.35 2.44
C VAL A 115 5.14 3.24 3.89
N GLY A 116 5.52 2.19 4.58
CA GLY A 116 5.38 2.17 6.03
C GLY A 116 4.97 0.86 6.67
N GLU A 117 4.47 -0.12 5.92
CA GLU A 117 4.11 -1.43 6.48
C GLU A 117 5.29 -2.15 7.15
N ARG A 118 6.53 -1.83 6.74
CA ARG A 118 7.79 -2.41 7.25
C ARG A 118 8.64 -1.44 8.02
N LEU A 119 8.11 -0.28 8.40
CA LEU A 119 8.79 0.69 9.24
C LEU A 119 8.35 0.52 10.70
N PHE A 120 9.30 0.69 11.61
CA PHE A 120 9.09 0.48 13.03
C PHE A 120 9.20 1.79 13.79
N THR A 121 8.24 2.05 14.65
CA THR A 121 8.19 3.23 15.51
C THR A 121 8.27 4.57 14.76
N ARG A 122 8.00 5.67 15.46
CA ARG A 122 8.07 7.03 14.92
C ARG A 122 9.44 7.43 14.38
N TRP A 123 10.51 6.76 14.79
CA TRP A 123 11.87 7.15 14.43
C TRP A 123 12.19 6.84 12.96
N ASP A 124 11.69 5.73 12.43
CA ASP A 124 11.81 5.42 11.00
C ASP A 124 10.91 6.37 10.19
N PHE A 125 9.66 6.58 10.64
CA PHE A 125 8.73 7.50 10.00
C PHE A 125 9.22 8.95 10.01
N GLN A 126 9.89 9.39 11.07
CA GLN A 126 10.49 10.73 11.12
C GLN A 126 11.42 10.96 9.93
N HIS A 127 12.29 10.01 9.62
CA HIS A 127 13.21 10.13 8.50
C HIS A 127 12.48 10.26 7.16
N VAL A 128 11.44 9.44 6.95
CA VAL A 128 10.60 9.49 5.75
C VAL A 128 9.92 10.86 5.59
N LEU A 129 9.34 11.37 6.66
CA LEU A 129 8.58 12.61 6.66
C LEU A 129 9.48 13.85 6.50
N GLU A 130 10.56 13.93 7.26
CA GLU A 130 11.51 15.07 7.20
C GLU A 130 12.17 15.22 5.83
N ASN A 131 12.37 14.13 5.10
CA ASN A 131 13.00 14.12 3.79
C ASN A 131 12.00 14.04 2.62
N ASN A 132 10.69 14.10 2.91
CA ASN A 132 9.62 14.03 1.90
C ASN A 132 9.73 12.81 0.96
N LEU A 133 9.99 11.64 1.54
CA LEU A 133 10.24 10.41 0.78
C LEU A 133 8.96 9.69 0.34
N ALA A 134 7.80 10.08 0.88
CA ALA A 134 6.50 9.50 0.55
C ALA A 134 5.38 10.55 0.56
N ASP A 135 4.34 10.32 -0.23
CA ASP A 135 3.12 11.12 -0.27
C ASP A 135 2.06 10.60 0.70
N TYR A 136 2.13 9.30 1.01
CA TYR A 136 1.28 8.59 1.96
C TYR A 136 2.13 7.69 2.84
N ILE A 137 1.71 7.48 4.09
CA ILE A 137 2.35 6.48 4.94
C ILE A 137 1.34 5.43 5.41
N MET A 138 1.80 4.17 5.46
CA MET A 138 1.01 3.00 5.89
C MET A 138 1.58 2.32 7.14
N PRO A 139 1.51 2.96 8.31
CA PRO A 139 1.96 2.32 9.54
C PRO A 139 1.07 1.13 9.90
N ASP A 140 1.69 0.04 10.33
CA ASP A 140 1.01 -1.14 10.85
C ASP A 140 0.96 -1.09 12.38
N VAL A 141 -0.24 -1.11 12.96
CA VAL A 141 -0.41 -0.97 14.41
C VAL A 141 0.27 -2.09 15.21
N THR A 142 0.43 -3.27 14.62
CA THR A 142 1.06 -4.43 15.29
C THR A 142 2.59 -4.37 15.25
N TRP A 143 3.15 -3.68 14.25
CA TRP A 143 4.59 -3.59 14.03
C TRP A 143 5.21 -2.29 14.53
N THR A 144 4.47 -1.18 14.43
CA THR A 144 4.99 0.13 14.86
C THR A 144 5.13 0.30 16.37
N GLY A 145 4.54 -0.58 17.18
CA GLY A 145 4.58 -0.49 18.64
C GLY A 145 3.22 -0.21 19.28
N GLY A 146 2.12 -0.54 18.59
CA GLY A 146 0.76 -0.46 19.09
C GLY A 146 0.07 0.89 18.86
N ILE A 147 -1.15 1.01 19.37
CA ILE A 147 -2.04 2.16 19.16
C ILE A 147 -1.39 3.49 19.59
N SER A 148 -0.71 3.49 20.74
CA SER A 148 -0.09 4.70 21.26
C SER A 148 1.06 5.21 20.39
N GLU A 149 1.83 4.31 19.79
CA GLU A 149 2.91 4.69 18.88
C GLU A 149 2.37 5.12 17.53
N MET A 150 1.40 4.39 16.98
CA MET A 150 0.75 4.73 15.72
C MET A 150 0.09 6.11 15.75
N ARG A 151 -0.53 6.48 16.88
CA ARG A 151 -1.05 7.84 17.10
C ARG A 151 0.04 8.90 17.02
N LYS A 152 1.23 8.64 17.58
CA LYS A 152 2.36 9.58 17.52
C LYS A 152 2.89 9.72 16.10
N ILE A 153 2.92 8.61 15.34
CA ILE A 153 3.28 8.63 13.92
C ILE A 153 2.27 9.48 13.14
N ALA A 154 0.97 9.28 13.36
CA ALA A 154 -0.08 10.08 12.73
C ALA A 154 0.04 11.58 13.03
N ASN A 155 0.25 11.95 14.30
CA ASN A 155 0.44 13.34 14.70
C ASN A 155 1.73 13.94 14.09
N LEU A 156 2.78 13.15 13.94
CA LEU A 156 4.01 13.59 13.27
C LEU A 156 3.75 13.84 11.78
N ALA A 157 3.07 12.91 11.08
CA ALA A 157 2.71 13.05 9.68
C ALA A 157 1.80 14.25 9.39
N GLU A 158 0.89 14.57 10.33
CA GLU A 158 0.02 15.75 10.26
C GLU A 158 0.82 17.06 10.09
N LEU A 159 1.96 17.19 10.77
CA LEU A 159 2.81 18.38 10.68
C LEU A 159 3.40 18.59 9.29
N TYR A 160 3.51 17.51 8.50
CA TYR A 160 4.02 17.53 7.12
C TYR A 160 2.90 17.47 6.08
N TYR A 161 1.63 17.52 6.51
CA TYR A 161 0.44 17.36 5.66
C TYR A 161 0.41 16.03 4.91
N ILE A 162 1.02 14.98 5.47
CA ILE A 162 1.04 13.64 4.89
C ILE A 162 -0.08 12.80 5.51
N PRO A 163 -0.99 12.27 4.68
CA PRO A 163 -2.07 11.42 5.15
C PRO A 163 -1.57 10.03 5.55
N ILE A 164 -2.28 9.41 6.51
CA ILE A 164 -2.05 8.04 6.92
C ILE A 164 -3.13 7.10 6.38
N SER A 165 -2.69 5.92 5.96
CA SER A 165 -3.54 4.80 5.55
C SER A 165 -3.08 3.55 6.31
N PRO A 166 -3.72 3.19 7.44
CA PRO A 166 -3.23 2.09 8.25
C PRO A 166 -3.16 0.77 7.48
N HIS A 167 -1.98 0.15 7.46
CA HIS A 167 -1.77 -1.19 6.91
C HIS A 167 -2.52 -2.23 7.73
N ASN A 168 -3.18 -3.17 7.05
CA ASN A 168 -3.87 -4.27 7.70
C ASN A 168 -3.93 -5.55 6.85
N ALA A 169 -3.10 -6.51 7.18
CA ALA A 169 -3.06 -7.82 6.53
C ALA A 169 -3.09 -9.00 7.52
N GLN A 170 -3.30 -8.77 8.82
CA GLN A 170 -3.06 -9.83 9.83
C GLN A 170 -4.28 -10.26 10.64
N GLY A 171 -5.26 -9.41 10.90
CA GLY A 171 -6.38 -9.91 11.67
C GLY A 171 -7.37 -8.87 12.20
N ALA A 172 -8.46 -9.38 12.80
CA ALA A 172 -9.55 -8.56 13.30
C ALA A 172 -9.13 -7.50 14.34
N GLY A 173 -8.23 -7.84 15.24
CA GLY A 173 -7.72 -6.88 16.24
C GLY A 173 -6.93 -5.74 15.61
N GLN A 174 -6.16 -6.02 14.58
CA GLN A 174 -5.39 -5.03 13.83
C GLN A 174 -6.32 -4.05 13.11
N ILE A 175 -7.31 -4.56 12.36
CA ILE A 175 -8.22 -3.70 11.60
C ILE A 175 -9.08 -2.83 12.53
N LEU A 176 -9.55 -3.37 13.65
CA LEU A 176 -10.31 -2.59 14.63
C LEU A 176 -9.45 -1.49 15.26
N ALA A 177 -8.20 -1.79 15.60
CA ALA A 177 -7.26 -0.78 16.11
C ALA A 177 -6.97 0.30 15.06
N GLY A 178 -6.74 -0.08 13.79
CA GLY A 178 -6.58 0.84 12.67
C GLY A 178 -7.80 1.74 12.47
N ALA A 179 -9.01 1.18 12.54
CA ALA A 179 -10.25 1.93 12.42
C ALA A 179 -10.41 2.96 13.55
N HIS A 180 -10.13 2.58 14.80
CA HIS A 180 -10.17 3.50 15.94
C HIS A 180 -9.15 4.64 15.78
N ILE A 181 -7.96 4.36 15.29
CA ILE A 181 -6.98 5.42 14.98
C ILE A 181 -7.51 6.33 13.87
N GLY A 182 -8.02 5.76 12.78
CA GLY A 182 -8.56 6.53 11.67
C GLY A 182 -9.68 7.48 12.07
N MET A 183 -10.56 7.06 12.99
CA MET A 183 -11.62 7.93 13.54
C MET A 183 -11.09 9.05 14.44
N HIS A 184 -9.86 8.97 14.92
CA HIS A 184 -9.30 9.91 15.90
C HIS A 184 -8.35 10.94 15.28
N VAL A 185 -7.72 10.65 14.14
CA VAL A 185 -6.71 11.52 13.55
C VAL A 185 -7.24 12.28 12.33
N PRO A 186 -6.90 13.58 12.18
CA PRO A 186 -7.48 14.42 11.13
C PRO A 186 -6.89 14.11 9.74
N ASN A 187 -5.71 13.50 9.67
CA ASN A 187 -5.00 13.17 8.44
C ASN A 187 -5.20 11.72 8.00
N PHE A 188 -6.27 11.07 8.45
CA PHE A 188 -6.67 9.74 7.96
C PHE A 188 -7.11 9.81 6.49
N TYR A 189 -6.63 8.86 5.69
CA TYR A 189 -7.04 8.71 4.29
C TYR A 189 -7.96 7.50 4.11
N LYS A 190 -7.41 6.30 4.18
CA LYS A 190 -8.15 5.03 3.99
C LYS A 190 -7.62 3.97 4.95
N LEU A 191 -8.46 3.00 5.28
CA LEU A 191 -8.07 1.82 6.04
C LEU A 191 -7.97 0.63 5.11
N GLU A 192 -6.81 0.02 5.06
CA GLU A 192 -6.64 -1.21 4.32
C GLU A 192 -7.37 -2.39 4.98
N HIS A 193 -7.97 -3.25 4.17
CA HIS A 193 -8.39 -4.56 4.60
C HIS A 193 -8.32 -5.58 3.46
N CYS A 194 -7.96 -6.82 3.78
CA CYS A 194 -7.93 -7.90 2.82
C CYS A 194 -9.27 -8.65 2.82
N ILE A 195 -10.05 -8.50 1.75
CA ILE A 195 -11.37 -9.13 1.62
C ILE A 195 -11.30 -10.66 1.79
N ALA A 196 -10.22 -11.30 1.31
CA ALA A 196 -10.04 -12.74 1.43
C ALA A 196 -9.93 -13.21 2.90
N PHE A 197 -9.51 -12.35 3.82
CA PHE A 197 -9.30 -12.70 5.22
C PHE A 197 -10.51 -12.40 6.12
N ILE A 198 -11.48 -11.61 5.66
CA ILE A 198 -12.63 -11.17 6.48
C ILE A 198 -13.42 -12.35 7.03
N THR A 199 -13.68 -13.35 6.19
CA THR A 199 -14.42 -14.55 6.62
C THR A 199 -13.70 -15.23 7.79
N GLY A 200 -12.39 -15.44 7.69
CA GLY A 200 -11.58 -16.02 8.76
C GLY A 200 -11.54 -15.15 10.03
N TYR A 201 -11.51 -13.83 9.90
CA TYR A 201 -11.56 -12.93 11.06
C TYR A 201 -12.86 -13.07 11.83
N ASN A 202 -13.98 -13.17 11.11
CA ASN A 202 -15.31 -13.25 11.70
C ASN A 202 -15.58 -14.57 12.45
N GLU A 203 -14.85 -15.65 12.14
CA GLU A 203 -14.95 -16.92 12.88
C GLU A 203 -14.53 -16.80 14.37
N PHE A 204 -13.67 -15.83 14.69
CA PHE A 204 -13.16 -15.61 16.04
C PHE A 204 -13.89 -14.48 16.79
N LEU A 205 -14.82 -13.78 16.15
CA LEU A 205 -15.53 -12.65 16.72
C LEU A 205 -16.94 -13.05 17.19
N LYS A 206 -17.37 -12.52 18.34
CA LYS A 206 -18.76 -12.67 18.79
C LYS A 206 -19.74 -11.93 17.88
N GLU A 207 -19.31 -10.78 17.38
CA GLU A 207 -20.05 -9.96 16.41
C GLU A 207 -19.17 -9.80 15.16
N PRO A 208 -19.67 -10.18 13.98
CA PRO A 208 -18.91 -10.06 12.75
C PRO A 208 -18.58 -8.60 12.43
N ILE A 209 -17.41 -8.34 11.85
CA ILE A 209 -17.08 -7.05 11.25
C ILE A 209 -17.75 -7.04 9.88
N ASN A 210 -18.57 -6.03 9.65
CA ASN A 210 -19.16 -5.75 8.35
C ASN A 210 -18.49 -4.51 7.78
N PHE A 211 -17.90 -4.68 6.59
CA PHE A 211 -17.31 -3.60 5.81
C PHE A 211 -18.33 -3.20 4.74
N VAL A 212 -19.23 -2.34 5.09
CA VAL A 212 -19.98 -1.42 4.18
C VAL A 212 -20.83 -0.50 5.03
#